data_e18119634f7e78c5caa7bb5bc302fb09
#
_entry.id   e18119634f7e78c5caa7bb5bc302fb09
#
_cell.length_a   1.000
_cell.length_b   1.000
_cell.length_c   1.000
_cell.angle_alpha   90.00
_cell.angle_beta   90.00
_cell.angle_gamma   90.00
#
_symmetry.space_group_name_H-M   'P 1'
#
loop_
_entity.id
_entity.type
_entity.pdbx_description
1 polymer ?
#
loop_
_entity_poly.entity_id
_entity_poly.type
_entity_poly.pdbx_seq_one_letter_code
_entity_poly.pdbx_strand_id
1 'polypeptide(L)'
;SRVILQDFTGVPAVVDLAALRDAMVEMGGDPEKVNPQVPVDLVIDHSVQVDVSGSNPEALDLNLDIEYHRNMERYTFLKWGQQSLENFRAVPPSRGIVHQVNLEWIATVARQENGVWLPDSLVGTDSHTTMINGLGVLGWGVGGIEAEAVMLGQPIYMLSPDVVGFRLTGSLNTGVTATDMTLKIVEMLREHGVVGKFVEFFGQGMAALSLPDRATIANMAPEYGATCGFFPVDDNTLSYM
;
A
#
# COMPACT_ATOMS: atom_id res chain seq x y z
N SER A 1 8.74 -9.37 -4.27
CA SER A 1 7.91 -8.16 -4.39
C SER A 1 6.44 -8.55 -4.44
N ARG A 2 5.55 -7.68 -4.05
CA ARG A 2 4.08 -7.86 -4.10
C ARG A 2 3.42 -6.58 -4.61
N VAL A 3 2.12 -6.67 -4.94
CA VAL A 3 1.32 -5.53 -5.40
C VAL A 3 0.15 -5.31 -4.44
N ILE A 4 -0.05 -4.06 -4.04
CA ILE A 4 -1.22 -3.63 -3.28
C ILE A 4 -2.08 -2.77 -4.19
N LEU A 5 -3.36 -3.12 -4.28
CA LEU A 5 -4.34 -2.40 -5.07
C LEU A 5 -5.42 -1.81 -4.13
N GLN A 6 -5.76 -0.57 -4.33
CA GLN A 6 -7.02 -0.03 -3.84
C GLN A 6 -8.11 -0.23 -4.90
N ASP A 7 -9.38 -0.17 -4.53
CA ASP A 7 -10.47 -0.64 -5.38
C ASP A 7 -10.76 0.23 -6.62
N PHE A 8 -10.51 1.54 -6.60
CA PHE A 8 -10.75 2.37 -7.79
C PHE A 8 -9.81 2.08 -8.96
N THR A 9 -8.58 1.72 -8.67
CA THR A 9 -7.56 1.38 -9.67
C THR A 9 -7.37 -0.12 -9.83
N GLY A 10 -7.59 -0.87 -8.75
CA GLY A 10 -7.39 -2.32 -8.74
C GLY A 10 -8.48 -3.11 -9.44
N VAL A 11 -9.74 -2.71 -9.34
CA VAL A 11 -10.82 -3.38 -10.07
C VAL A 11 -10.61 -3.30 -11.59
N PRO A 12 -10.31 -2.11 -12.18
CA PRO A 12 -9.91 -2.04 -13.58
C PRO A 12 -8.74 -2.94 -13.95
N ALA A 13 -7.68 -2.99 -13.14
CA ALA A 13 -6.55 -3.86 -13.40
C ALA A 13 -6.93 -5.36 -13.44
N VAL A 14 -7.85 -5.80 -12.58
CA VAL A 14 -8.38 -7.19 -12.64
C VAL A 14 -9.25 -7.40 -13.88
N VAL A 15 -10.00 -6.37 -14.33
CA VAL A 15 -10.76 -6.43 -15.58
C VAL A 15 -9.82 -6.60 -16.78
N ASP A 16 -8.69 -5.92 -16.79
CA ASP A 16 -7.69 -6.04 -17.85
C ASP A 16 -7.07 -7.44 -17.86
N LEU A 17 -6.80 -8.07 -16.71
CA LEU A 17 -6.39 -9.48 -16.64
C LEU A 17 -7.46 -10.42 -17.23
N ALA A 18 -8.74 -10.16 -16.98
CA ALA A 18 -9.83 -10.94 -17.58
C ALA A 18 -9.87 -10.77 -19.11
N ALA A 19 -9.75 -9.53 -19.60
CA ALA A 19 -9.70 -9.24 -21.02
C ALA A 19 -8.48 -9.88 -21.71
N LEU A 20 -7.33 -9.93 -21.03
CA LEU A 20 -6.15 -10.65 -21.53
C LEU A 20 -6.39 -12.16 -21.63
N ARG A 21 -7.15 -12.77 -20.73
CA ARG A 21 -7.58 -14.17 -20.85
C ARG A 21 -8.44 -14.40 -22.09
N ASP A 22 -9.41 -13.51 -22.34
CA ASP A 22 -10.25 -13.59 -23.55
C ASP A 22 -9.41 -13.47 -24.83
N ALA A 23 -8.52 -12.48 -24.89
CA ALA A 23 -7.60 -12.32 -26.02
C ALA A 23 -6.69 -13.54 -26.22
N MET A 24 -6.26 -14.18 -25.15
CA MET A 24 -5.48 -15.42 -25.20
C MET A 24 -6.26 -16.55 -25.87
N VAL A 25 -7.55 -16.70 -25.54
CA VAL A 25 -8.45 -17.68 -26.17
C VAL A 25 -8.63 -17.39 -27.66
N GLU A 26 -8.87 -16.12 -28.03
CA GLU A 26 -9.02 -15.70 -29.43
C GLU A 26 -7.79 -16.00 -30.27
N MET A 27 -6.59 -15.88 -29.68
CA MET A 27 -5.32 -16.22 -30.31
C MET A 27 -5.01 -17.73 -30.31
N GLY A 28 -5.90 -18.57 -29.76
CA GLY A 28 -5.70 -20.02 -29.63
C GLY A 28 -4.69 -20.42 -28.54
N GLY A 29 -4.42 -19.54 -27.61
CA GLY A 29 -3.57 -19.77 -26.45
C GLY A 29 -4.33 -20.31 -25.23
N ASP A 30 -3.60 -20.59 -24.19
CA ASP A 30 -4.13 -21.06 -22.90
C ASP A 30 -4.38 -19.89 -21.95
N PRO A 31 -5.64 -19.56 -21.61
CA PRO A 31 -5.97 -18.43 -20.73
C PRO A 31 -5.42 -18.60 -19.31
N GLU A 32 -5.18 -19.82 -18.84
CA GLU A 32 -4.63 -20.09 -17.51
C GLU A 32 -3.19 -19.57 -17.34
N LYS A 33 -2.51 -19.23 -18.45
CA LYS A 33 -1.20 -18.58 -18.41
C LYS A 33 -1.25 -17.11 -18.02
N VAL A 34 -2.42 -16.48 -18.08
CA VAL A 34 -2.63 -15.10 -17.63
C VAL A 34 -2.98 -15.11 -16.14
N ASN A 35 -1.96 -15.01 -15.31
CA ASN A 35 -2.05 -14.97 -13.86
C ASN A 35 -1.02 -13.99 -13.28
N PRO A 36 -1.30 -13.35 -12.14
CA PRO A 36 -0.29 -12.59 -11.42
C PRO A 36 0.91 -13.46 -11.06
N GLN A 37 2.10 -13.01 -11.44
CA GLN A 37 3.38 -13.68 -11.15
C GLN A 37 3.92 -13.36 -9.75
N VAL A 38 3.29 -12.41 -9.05
CA VAL A 38 3.62 -11.98 -7.69
C VAL A 38 2.33 -11.92 -6.86
N PRO A 39 2.39 -11.99 -5.53
CA PRO A 39 1.23 -11.81 -4.68
C PRO A 39 0.56 -10.44 -4.91
N VAL A 40 -0.75 -10.45 -5.06
CA VAL A 40 -1.58 -9.25 -5.27
C VAL A 40 -2.70 -9.23 -4.25
N ASP A 41 -2.77 -8.16 -3.47
CA ASP A 41 -3.85 -7.90 -2.53
C ASP A 41 -4.63 -6.66 -2.98
N LEU A 42 -5.93 -6.81 -3.22
CA LEU A 42 -6.85 -5.72 -3.51
C LEU A 42 -7.69 -5.46 -2.26
N VAL A 43 -7.62 -4.25 -1.73
CA VAL A 43 -8.40 -3.84 -0.56
C VAL A 43 -9.55 -2.94 -1.00
N ILE A 44 -10.76 -3.26 -0.55
CA ILE A 44 -11.97 -2.49 -0.86
C ILE A 44 -12.18 -1.48 0.25
N ASP A 45 -11.88 -0.22 -0.04
CA ASP A 45 -11.93 0.86 0.94
C ASP A 45 -12.33 2.23 0.37
N HIS A 46 -11.71 2.68 -0.72
CA HIS A 46 -11.89 4.03 -1.27
C HIS A 46 -13.29 4.27 -1.84
N SER A 47 -13.96 3.24 -2.35
CA SER A 47 -15.30 3.34 -2.94
C SER A 47 -16.44 3.19 -1.93
N VAL A 48 -16.12 2.80 -0.70
CA VAL A 48 -17.13 2.56 0.35
C VAL A 48 -17.71 3.89 0.84
N GLN A 49 -19.04 3.98 0.83
CA GLN A 49 -19.77 5.19 1.25
C GLN A 49 -20.46 4.96 2.58
N VAL A 50 -20.59 6.03 3.37
CA VAL A 50 -21.37 6.05 4.60
C VAL A 50 -22.73 6.67 4.31
N ASP A 51 -23.77 5.84 4.20
CA ASP A 51 -25.14 6.25 3.96
C ASP A 51 -25.89 6.49 5.29
N VAL A 52 -25.56 5.72 6.32
CA VAL A 52 -26.14 5.80 7.66
C VAL A 52 -25.03 6.13 8.66
N SER A 53 -25.26 7.13 9.49
CA SER A 53 -24.29 7.61 10.48
C SER A 53 -24.95 8.07 11.78
N GLY A 54 -24.16 8.67 12.68
CA GLY A 54 -24.62 9.24 13.94
C GLY A 54 -24.77 8.19 15.04
N SER A 55 -25.78 8.33 15.88
CA SER A 55 -26.02 7.47 17.04
C SER A 55 -26.73 6.15 16.74
N ASN A 56 -26.84 5.76 15.47
CA ASN A 56 -27.47 4.49 15.11
C ASN A 56 -26.49 3.33 15.40
N PRO A 57 -26.79 2.43 16.34
CA PRO A 57 -25.89 1.31 16.67
C PRO A 57 -25.78 0.27 15.53
N GLU A 58 -26.72 0.23 14.60
CA GLU A 58 -26.75 -0.68 13.46
C GLU A 58 -26.12 -0.05 12.19
N ALA A 59 -25.56 1.17 12.30
CA ALA A 59 -25.08 1.91 11.14
C ALA A 59 -24.03 1.13 10.33
N LEU A 60 -23.14 0.38 10.97
CA LEU A 60 -22.12 -0.41 10.28
C LEU A 60 -22.74 -1.50 9.41
N ASP A 61 -23.64 -2.30 9.97
CA ASP A 61 -24.28 -3.42 9.26
C ASP A 61 -25.18 -2.89 8.12
N LEU A 62 -25.94 -1.81 8.36
CA LEU A 62 -26.76 -1.18 7.32
C LEU A 62 -25.91 -0.64 6.17
N ASN A 63 -24.79 0.01 6.44
CA ASN A 63 -23.89 0.49 5.39
C ASN A 63 -23.28 -0.66 4.59
N LEU A 64 -22.93 -1.77 5.24
CA LEU A 64 -22.44 -2.97 4.56
C LEU A 64 -23.50 -3.59 3.64
N ASP A 65 -24.72 -3.73 4.11
CA ASP A 65 -25.81 -4.25 3.31
C ASP A 65 -26.07 -3.37 2.07
N ILE A 66 -26.09 -2.05 2.24
CA ILE A 66 -26.24 -1.08 1.15
C ILE A 66 -25.06 -1.20 0.18
N GLU A 67 -23.84 -1.29 0.68
CA GLU A 67 -22.63 -1.41 -0.14
C GLU A 67 -22.66 -2.67 -1.00
N TYR A 68 -22.94 -3.83 -0.40
CA TYR A 68 -23.05 -5.10 -1.14
C TYR A 68 -24.18 -5.09 -2.16
N HIS A 69 -25.34 -4.52 -1.81
CA HIS A 69 -26.47 -4.44 -2.74
C HIS A 69 -26.16 -3.49 -3.91
N ARG A 70 -25.58 -2.33 -3.63
CA ARG A 70 -25.22 -1.32 -4.64
C ARG A 70 -24.17 -1.82 -5.62
N ASN A 71 -23.19 -2.58 -5.15
CA ASN A 71 -22.02 -3.01 -5.90
C ASN A 71 -21.94 -4.53 -6.11
N MET A 72 -23.08 -5.23 -6.13
CA MET A 72 -23.16 -6.69 -6.25
C MET A 72 -22.37 -7.24 -7.44
N GLU A 73 -22.45 -6.57 -8.59
CA GLU A 73 -21.73 -6.97 -9.81
C GLU A 73 -20.21 -6.96 -9.58
N ARG A 74 -19.70 -5.90 -9.00
CA ARG A 74 -18.26 -5.78 -8.66
C ARG A 74 -17.80 -6.87 -7.69
N TYR A 75 -18.58 -7.16 -6.66
CA TYR A 75 -18.24 -8.22 -5.70
C TYR A 75 -18.30 -9.60 -6.31
N THR A 76 -19.25 -9.84 -7.18
CA THR A 76 -19.33 -11.09 -7.96
C THR A 76 -18.11 -11.27 -8.85
N PHE A 77 -17.69 -10.21 -9.52
CA PHE A 77 -16.50 -10.21 -10.36
C PHE A 77 -15.22 -10.43 -9.55
N LEU A 78 -15.04 -9.73 -8.43
CA LEU A 78 -13.85 -9.90 -7.57
C LEU A 78 -13.79 -11.31 -6.95
N LYS A 79 -14.94 -11.89 -6.61
CA LYS A 79 -15.01 -13.27 -6.15
C LYS A 79 -14.59 -14.26 -7.23
N TRP A 80 -15.01 -14.03 -8.47
CA TRP A 80 -14.51 -14.79 -9.62
C TRP A 80 -12.98 -14.63 -9.75
N GLY A 81 -12.46 -13.42 -9.70
CA GLY A 81 -11.03 -13.15 -9.78
C GLY A 81 -10.25 -13.93 -8.72
N GLN A 82 -10.72 -13.91 -7.47
CA GLN A 82 -10.08 -14.64 -6.36
C GLN A 82 -10.11 -16.17 -6.53
N GLN A 83 -11.09 -16.69 -7.26
CA GLN A 83 -11.21 -18.12 -7.53
C GLN A 83 -10.44 -18.58 -8.78
N SER A 84 -10.24 -17.67 -9.73
CA SER A 84 -9.72 -17.98 -11.07
C SER A 84 -8.29 -17.51 -11.28
N LEU A 85 -7.84 -16.50 -10.52
CA LEU A 85 -6.48 -15.98 -10.61
C LEU A 85 -5.63 -16.53 -9.46
N GLU A 86 -4.49 -17.09 -9.80
CA GLU A 86 -3.45 -17.43 -8.82
C GLU A 86 -2.84 -16.15 -8.24
N ASN A 87 -2.33 -16.22 -7.01
CA ASN A 87 -1.68 -15.10 -6.32
C ASN A 87 -2.54 -13.84 -6.14
N PHE A 88 -3.84 -13.91 -6.30
CA PHE A 88 -4.76 -12.79 -6.12
C PHE A 88 -5.69 -12.99 -4.91
N ARG A 89 -5.79 -11.95 -4.09
CA ARG A 89 -6.69 -11.91 -2.94
C ARG A 89 -7.44 -10.58 -2.87
N ALA A 90 -8.75 -10.62 -2.63
CA ALA A 90 -9.57 -9.45 -2.36
C ALA A 90 -9.90 -9.37 -0.86
N VAL A 91 -9.62 -8.24 -0.24
CA VAL A 91 -9.97 -7.92 1.14
C VAL A 91 -11.31 -7.18 1.12
N PRO A 92 -12.35 -7.73 1.79
CA PRO A 92 -13.69 -7.15 1.75
C PRO A 92 -13.76 -5.78 2.46
N PRO A 93 -14.82 -4.99 2.24
CA PRO A 93 -15.03 -3.71 2.91
C PRO A 93 -15.11 -3.88 4.45
N SER A 94 -14.97 -2.78 5.17
CA SER A 94 -14.99 -2.71 6.65
C SER A 94 -13.83 -3.42 7.36
N ARG A 95 -12.73 -3.67 6.65
CA ARG A 95 -11.49 -4.19 7.25
C ARG A 95 -10.45 -3.12 7.55
N GLY A 96 -10.67 -1.92 7.10
CA GLY A 96 -9.79 -0.77 7.23
C GLY A 96 -9.36 -0.20 5.89
N ILE A 97 -8.66 0.91 5.92
CA ILE A 97 -8.09 1.54 4.73
C ILE A 97 -6.87 0.77 4.25
N VAL A 98 -6.65 0.73 2.94
CA VAL A 98 -5.66 -0.13 2.27
C VAL A 98 -4.27 -0.11 2.91
N HIS A 99 -3.75 1.07 3.24
CA HIS A 99 -2.38 1.16 3.77
C HIS A 99 -2.29 0.76 5.23
N GLN A 100 -3.33 0.94 6.04
CA GLN A 100 -3.41 0.37 7.39
C GLN A 100 -3.53 -1.15 7.35
N VAL A 101 -4.39 -1.68 6.48
CA VAL A 101 -4.51 -3.14 6.29
C VAL A 101 -3.19 -3.74 5.83
N ASN A 102 -2.47 -3.05 4.92
CA ASN A 102 -1.14 -3.47 4.51
C ASN A 102 -0.16 -3.48 5.69
N LEU A 103 -0.12 -2.40 6.47
CA LEU A 103 0.79 -2.24 7.61
C LEU A 103 0.54 -3.28 8.71
N GLU A 104 -0.73 -3.52 9.06
CA GLU A 104 -1.13 -4.28 10.24
C GLU A 104 -1.34 -5.78 9.98
N TRP A 105 -1.69 -6.16 8.72
CA TRP A 105 -2.15 -7.52 8.41
C TRP A 105 -1.43 -8.19 7.24
N ILE A 106 -0.93 -7.43 6.27
CA ILE A 106 -0.40 -8.01 5.03
C ILE A 106 1.13 -8.05 5.03
N ALA A 107 1.79 -6.98 5.48
CA ALA A 107 3.24 -6.87 5.46
C ALA A 107 3.91 -7.87 6.41
N THR A 108 5.07 -8.37 5.99
CA THR A 108 5.83 -9.39 6.73
C THR A 108 7.23 -8.94 7.13
N VAL A 109 7.69 -7.75 6.73
CA VAL A 109 9.05 -7.22 6.89
C VAL A 109 10.12 -8.08 6.21
N ALA A 110 10.13 -9.38 6.50
CA ALA A 110 10.96 -10.38 5.84
C ALA A 110 10.10 -11.58 5.44
N ARG A 111 10.33 -12.10 4.26
CA ARG A 111 9.62 -13.25 3.69
C ARG A 111 10.58 -14.32 3.19
N GLN A 112 10.13 -15.56 3.14
CA GLN A 112 10.92 -16.67 2.63
C GLN A 112 10.41 -17.10 1.25
N GLU A 113 11.32 -17.13 0.27
CA GLU A 113 11.04 -17.65 -1.07
C GLU A 113 12.12 -18.68 -1.43
N ASN A 114 11.71 -19.88 -1.81
CA ASN A 114 12.60 -20.97 -2.21
C ASN A 114 13.75 -21.23 -1.21
N GLY A 115 13.47 -21.10 0.09
CA GLY A 115 14.45 -21.30 1.14
C GLY A 115 15.38 -20.10 1.43
N VAL A 116 15.24 -19.01 0.69
CA VAL A 116 16.00 -17.76 0.87
C VAL A 116 15.13 -16.73 1.59
N TRP A 117 15.67 -16.08 2.61
CA TRP A 117 15.03 -14.95 3.28
C TRP A 117 15.32 -13.66 2.52
N LEU A 118 14.27 -12.92 2.21
CA LEU A 118 14.30 -11.66 1.46
C LEU A 118 13.55 -10.59 2.24
N PRO A 119 13.97 -9.31 2.17
CA PRO A 119 13.16 -8.23 2.68
C PRO A 119 11.85 -8.14 1.90
N ASP A 120 10.76 -7.82 2.59
CA ASP A 120 9.50 -7.51 1.92
C ASP A 120 9.62 -6.18 1.17
N SER A 121 9.01 -6.12 0.01
CA SER A 121 8.93 -4.91 -0.81
C SER A 121 7.67 -4.95 -1.66
N LEU A 122 7.12 -3.79 -1.97
CA LEU A 122 5.90 -3.71 -2.76
C LEU A 122 5.79 -2.43 -3.59
N VAL A 123 4.91 -2.48 -4.56
CA VAL A 123 4.34 -1.30 -5.21
C VAL A 123 2.83 -1.31 -5.00
N GLY A 124 2.22 -0.14 -5.02
CA GLY A 124 0.78 -0.01 -4.86
C GLY A 124 0.17 1.03 -5.79
N THR A 125 -1.10 0.88 -6.11
CA THR A 125 -1.81 1.79 -7.02
C THR A 125 -2.33 3.07 -6.33
N ASP A 126 -1.72 3.45 -5.25
CA ASP A 126 -2.03 4.66 -4.49
C ASP A 126 -0.73 5.37 -4.09
N SER A 127 -0.72 6.72 -4.12
CA SER A 127 0.45 7.50 -3.76
C SER A 127 0.88 7.29 -2.31
N HIS A 128 -0.06 7.00 -1.39
CA HIS A 128 0.20 6.76 0.02
C HIS A 128 0.61 5.32 0.35
N THR A 129 0.88 4.49 -0.65
CA THR A 129 1.56 3.18 -0.49
C THR A 129 2.86 3.31 0.32
N THR A 130 3.48 4.49 0.28
CA THR A 130 4.69 4.82 1.05
C THR A 130 4.54 4.71 2.56
N MET A 131 3.31 4.64 3.11
CA MET A 131 3.07 4.41 4.54
C MET A 131 3.80 3.17 5.07
N ILE A 132 3.96 2.16 4.26
CA ILE A 132 4.61 0.90 4.64
C ILE A 132 6.11 1.07 4.98
N ASN A 133 6.74 2.13 4.49
CA ASN A 133 8.15 2.40 4.79
C ASN A 133 8.39 2.74 6.27
N GLY A 134 7.34 3.13 7.01
CA GLY A 134 7.38 3.27 8.47
C GLY A 134 7.68 1.96 9.19
N LEU A 135 7.33 0.83 8.59
CA LEU A 135 7.63 -0.53 9.10
C LEU A 135 9.02 -1.03 8.68
N GLY A 136 9.75 -0.31 7.85
CA GLY A 136 11.00 -0.76 7.26
C GLY A 136 10.82 -1.67 6.03
N VAL A 137 9.66 -1.62 5.41
CA VAL A 137 9.35 -2.29 4.15
C VAL A 137 9.41 -1.27 3.02
N LEU A 138 10.20 -1.54 1.98
CA LEU A 138 10.31 -0.64 0.85
C LEU A 138 9.06 -0.71 -0.02
N GLY A 139 8.35 0.41 -0.14
CA GLY A 139 7.15 0.51 -0.96
C GLY A 139 6.89 1.93 -1.48
N TRP A 140 6.33 2.04 -2.68
CA TRP A 140 5.94 3.31 -3.26
C TRP A 140 4.74 3.16 -4.21
N GLY A 141 4.10 4.29 -4.53
CA GLY A 141 2.97 4.36 -5.43
C GLY A 141 3.38 4.30 -6.90
N VAL A 142 2.59 3.57 -7.68
CA VAL A 142 2.71 3.46 -9.15
C VAL A 142 1.34 3.64 -9.79
N GLY A 143 1.31 3.86 -11.10
CA GLY A 143 0.08 3.87 -11.88
C GLY A 143 -0.51 2.46 -12.07
N GLY A 144 -1.78 2.37 -12.46
CA GLY A 144 -2.47 1.09 -12.71
C GLY A 144 -1.74 0.22 -13.73
N ILE A 145 -1.35 0.80 -14.87
CA ILE A 145 -0.61 0.10 -15.93
C ILE A 145 0.74 -0.44 -15.45
N GLU A 146 1.45 0.31 -14.61
CA GLU A 146 2.71 -0.14 -14.02
C GLU A 146 2.48 -1.30 -13.05
N ALA A 147 1.41 -1.24 -12.24
CA ALA A 147 1.02 -2.34 -11.38
C ALA A 147 0.67 -3.60 -12.16
N GLU A 148 -0.06 -3.48 -13.28
CA GLU A 148 -0.35 -4.60 -14.19
C GLU A 148 0.92 -5.19 -14.79
N ALA A 149 1.86 -4.36 -15.22
CA ALA A 149 3.16 -4.81 -15.72
C ALA A 149 3.89 -5.65 -14.67
N VAL A 150 3.90 -5.22 -13.40
CA VAL A 150 4.49 -5.98 -12.29
C VAL A 150 3.74 -7.29 -12.04
N MET A 151 2.40 -7.25 -12.07
CA MET A 151 1.58 -8.47 -11.93
C MET A 151 1.90 -9.49 -13.01
N LEU A 152 2.17 -9.05 -14.24
CA LEU A 152 2.55 -9.91 -15.37
C LEU A 152 4.05 -10.26 -15.41
N GLY A 153 4.80 -9.93 -14.34
CA GLY A 153 6.22 -10.26 -14.22
C GLY A 153 7.17 -9.36 -15.00
N GLN A 154 6.69 -8.20 -15.47
CA GLN A 154 7.55 -7.23 -16.13
C GLN A 154 8.29 -6.37 -15.10
N PRO A 155 9.58 -6.06 -15.31
CA PRO A 155 10.32 -5.21 -14.41
C PRO A 155 9.93 -3.72 -14.56
N ILE A 156 9.86 -3.01 -13.46
CA ILE A 156 9.83 -1.54 -13.46
C ILE A 156 11.27 -1.04 -13.51
N TYR A 157 11.55 -0.14 -14.45
CA TYR A 157 12.85 0.51 -14.56
C TYR A 157 12.82 1.83 -13.82
N MET A 158 13.78 2.02 -12.91
CA MET A 158 13.97 3.25 -12.17
C MET A 158 15.43 3.68 -12.27
N LEU A 159 15.67 4.98 -12.46
CA LEU A 159 17.01 5.54 -12.26
C LEU A 159 17.41 5.36 -10.80
N SER A 160 18.68 5.04 -10.55
CA SER A 160 19.18 4.96 -9.17
C SER A 160 18.88 6.27 -8.44
N PRO A 161 18.05 6.27 -7.39
CA PRO A 161 17.68 7.51 -6.71
C PRO A 161 18.82 8.04 -5.86
N ASP A 162 18.91 9.36 -5.77
CA ASP A 162 19.69 9.99 -4.71
C ASP A 162 19.03 9.71 -3.35
N VAL A 163 19.85 9.53 -2.31
CA VAL A 163 19.35 9.33 -0.95
C VAL A 163 19.65 10.56 -0.10
N VAL A 164 18.60 11.10 0.53
CA VAL A 164 18.69 12.22 1.46
C VAL A 164 18.46 11.72 2.88
N GLY A 165 19.45 11.86 3.76
CA GLY A 165 19.33 11.49 5.16
C GLY A 165 18.63 12.58 5.98
N PHE A 166 17.55 12.23 6.71
CA PHE A 166 16.86 13.10 7.65
C PHE A 166 17.15 12.67 9.09
N ARG A 167 17.95 13.46 9.81
CA ARG A 167 18.37 13.11 11.17
C ARG A 167 17.38 13.61 12.22
N LEU A 168 16.81 12.68 12.98
CA LEU A 168 15.93 12.95 14.13
C LEU A 168 16.74 12.97 15.43
N THR A 169 16.56 14.00 16.25
CA THR A 169 17.24 14.16 17.54
C THR A 169 16.26 14.66 18.60
N GLY A 170 16.47 14.24 19.87
CA GLY A 170 15.61 14.63 20.98
C GLY A 170 14.25 13.93 20.97
N SER A 171 13.27 14.59 21.50
CA SER A 171 11.87 14.13 21.61
C SER A 171 10.91 15.31 21.43
N LEU A 172 9.64 15.01 21.13
CA LEU A 172 8.61 16.04 21.02
C LEU A 172 8.38 16.72 22.38
N ASN A 173 8.17 18.03 22.32
CA ASN A 173 7.80 18.80 23.50
C ASN A 173 6.36 18.47 23.92
N THR A 174 6.04 18.67 25.20
CA THR A 174 4.68 18.49 25.71
C THR A 174 3.69 19.37 24.92
N GLY A 175 2.61 18.74 24.43
CA GLY A 175 1.57 19.40 23.64
C GLY A 175 1.81 19.41 22.12
N VAL A 176 2.99 18.96 21.64
CA VAL A 176 3.25 18.76 20.21
C VAL A 176 2.78 17.37 19.78
N THR A 177 2.01 17.31 18.72
CA THR A 177 1.46 16.08 18.19
C THR A 177 2.35 15.47 17.07
N ALA A 178 2.13 14.19 16.73
CA ALA A 178 2.74 13.57 15.57
C ALA A 178 2.42 14.32 14.27
N THR A 179 1.23 14.87 14.15
CA THR A 179 0.82 15.69 13.00
C THR A 179 1.64 16.96 12.88
N ASP A 180 1.87 17.70 13.99
CA ASP A 180 2.70 18.91 13.98
C ASP A 180 4.12 18.61 13.52
N MET A 181 4.70 17.52 14.03
CA MET A 181 6.02 17.04 13.63
C MET A 181 6.05 16.68 12.14
N THR A 182 5.08 15.92 11.67
CA THR A 182 4.99 15.47 10.27
C THR A 182 4.90 16.66 9.32
N LEU A 183 4.02 17.63 9.63
CA LEU A 183 3.89 18.84 8.82
C LEU A 183 5.19 19.66 8.78
N LYS A 184 5.92 19.72 9.90
CA LYS A 184 7.24 20.40 9.92
C LYS A 184 8.28 19.65 9.09
N ILE A 185 8.28 18.32 9.11
CA ILE A 185 9.15 17.49 8.25
C ILE A 185 8.81 17.73 6.78
N VAL A 186 7.52 17.76 6.42
CA VAL A 186 7.06 18.06 5.05
C VAL A 186 7.60 19.42 4.59
N GLU A 187 7.44 20.46 5.40
CA GLU A 187 7.95 21.80 5.10
C GLU A 187 9.47 21.77 4.83
N MET A 188 10.25 21.21 5.74
CA MET A 188 11.70 21.15 5.64
C MET A 188 12.19 20.38 4.41
N LEU A 189 11.58 19.24 4.09
CA LEU A 189 11.94 18.41 2.94
C LEU A 189 11.55 19.07 1.62
N ARG A 190 10.40 19.76 1.57
CA ARG A 190 10.02 20.56 0.39
C ARG A 190 10.97 21.71 0.12
N GLU A 191 11.38 22.42 1.15
CA GLU A 191 12.39 23.49 1.05
C GLU A 191 13.74 22.95 0.58
N HIS A 192 14.15 21.77 1.06
CA HIS A 192 15.40 21.12 0.65
C HIS A 192 15.36 20.61 -0.80
N GLY A 193 14.19 20.22 -1.30
CA GLY A 193 14.02 19.70 -2.66
C GLY A 193 14.39 18.22 -2.78
N VAL A 194 13.44 17.34 -2.46
CA VAL A 194 13.61 15.87 -2.47
C VAL A 194 12.82 15.16 -3.58
N VAL A 195 12.36 15.89 -4.58
CA VAL A 195 11.57 15.32 -5.67
C VAL A 195 12.34 14.22 -6.40
N GLY A 196 11.75 13.04 -6.49
CA GLY A 196 12.34 11.87 -7.13
C GLY A 196 13.48 11.21 -6.33
N LYS A 197 13.71 11.64 -5.08
CA LYS A 197 14.74 11.07 -4.20
C LYS A 197 14.12 10.13 -3.18
N PHE A 198 14.97 9.31 -2.55
CA PHE A 198 14.63 8.57 -1.34
C PHE A 198 15.02 9.41 -0.13
N VAL A 199 14.17 9.44 0.90
CA VAL A 199 14.49 10.03 2.20
C VAL A 199 14.67 8.90 3.21
N GLU A 200 15.81 8.86 3.89
CA GLU A 200 16.07 7.92 4.97
C GLU A 200 16.06 8.63 6.32
N PHE A 201 15.20 8.19 7.22
CA PHE A 201 15.13 8.71 8.58
C PHE A 201 16.08 7.94 9.49
N PHE A 202 16.84 8.67 10.29
CA PHE A 202 17.82 8.09 11.21
C PHE A 202 18.05 8.98 12.43
N GLY A 203 18.83 8.48 13.39
CA GLY A 203 19.25 9.24 14.56
C GLY A 203 18.54 8.81 15.85
N GLN A 204 19.03 9.36 16.97
CA GLN A 204 18.59 8.93 18.31
C GLN A 204 17.12 9.29 18.62
N GLY A 205 16.59 10.33 17.96
CA GLY A 205 15.17 10.75 18.14
C GLY A 205 14.17 9.70 17.63
N MET A 206 14.57 8.75 16.79
CA MET A 206 13.68 7.69 16.32
C MET A 206 13.17 6.78 17.44
N ALA A 207 13.97 6.57 18.49
CA ALA A 207 13.56 5.75 19.64
C ALA A 207 12.34 6.33 20.38
N ALA A 208 12.08 7.65 20.25
CA ALA A 208 10.94 8.33 20.82
C ALA A 208 9.69 8.29 19.94
N LEU A 209 9.77 7.78 18.71
CA LEU A 209 8.65 7.69 17.78
C LEU A 209 8.04 6.30 17.82
N SER A 210 6.73 6.25 18.03
CA SER A 210 5.97 5.02 17.83
C SER A 210 5.97 4.62 16.35
N LEU A 211 5.64 3.35 16.05
CA LEU A 211 5.54 2.93 14.66
C LEU A 211 4.43 3.68 13.88
N PRO A 212 3.24 3.94 14.45
CA PRO A 212 2.23 4.79 13.82
C PRO A 212 2.72 6.21 13.47
N ASP A 213 3.57 6.82 14.30
CA ASP A 213 4.17 8.13 14.01
C ASP A 213 5.10 8.04 12.79
N ARG A 214 5.94 7.00 12.71
CA ARG A 214 6.80 6.74 11.55
C ARG A 214 5.98 6.48 10.29
N ALA A 215 4.91 5.69 10.41
CA ALA A 215 4.00 5.41 9.31
C ALA A 215 3.32 6.69 8.80
N THR A 216 2.96 7.62 9.69
CA THR A 216 2.40 8.92 9.31
C THR A 216 3.40 9.76 8.53
N ILE A 217 4.66 9.82 8.95
CA ILE A 217 5.72 10.52 8.23
C ILE A 217 5.97 9.87 6.87
N ALA A 218 6.06 8.55 6.81
CA ALA A 218 6.28 7.80 5.57
C ALA A 218 5.09 7.95 4.60
N ASN A 219 3.86 7.97 5.12
CA ASN A 219 2.63 8.19 4.35
C ASN A 219 2.67 9.52 3.57
N MET A 220 3.24 10.56 4.17
CA MET A 220 3.32 11.90 3.60
C MET A 220 4.48 12.08 2.59
N ALA A 221 5.12 11.00 2.14
CA ALA A 221 6.18 11.10 1.14
C ALA A 221 5.75 11.82 -0.15
N PRO A 222 4.53 11.59 -0.69
CA PRO A 222 4.05 12.36 -1.84
C PRO A 222 3.96 13.87 -1.55
N GLU A 223 3.57 14.26 -0.34
CA GLU A 223 3.41 15.65 0.07
C GLU A 223 4.75 16.38 0.16
N TYR A 224 5.82 15.74 0.64
CA TYR A 224 7.15 16.35 0.56
C TYR A 224 7.86 16.11 -0.77
N GLY A 225 7.30 15.28 -1.65
CA GLY A 225 7.74 15.09 -3.03
C GLY A 225 8.77 13.98 -3.23
N ALA A 226 9.10 13.19 -2.20
CA ALA A 226 10.03 12.07 -2.31
C ALA A 226 9.33 10.82 -2.88
N THR A 227 10.11 9.90 -3.44
CA THR A 227 9.60 8.59 -3.86
C THR A 227 9.19 7.76 -2.66
N CYS A 228 9.94 7.80 -1.57
CA CYS A 228 9.59 7.21 -0.28
C CYS A 228 10.31 7.89 0.88
N GLY A 229 9.80 7.68 2.10
CA GLY A 229 10.44 8.07 3.35
C GLY A 229 10.65 6.85 4.23
N PHE A 230 11.85 6.29 4.23
CA PHE A 230 12.17 4.98 4.76
C PHE A 230 12.69 5.04 6.20
N PHE A 231 12.17 4.14 7.04
CA PHE A 231 12.63 3.93 8.41
C PHE A 231 13.31 2.57 8.55
N PRO A 232 14.36 2.45 9.37
CA PRO A 232 14.96 1.15 9.65
C PRO A 232 14.08 0.30 10.55
N VAL A 233 14.29 -1.01 10.47
CA VAL A 233 13.72 -1.97 11.42
C VAL A 233 14.49 -1.89 12.74
N ASP A 234 13.79 -1.68 13.86
CA ASP A 234 14.35 -1.60 15.20
C ASP A 234 13.42 -2.26 16.24
N ASP A 235 13.73 -2.09 17.53
CA ASP A 235 12.95 -2.68 18.62
C ASP A 235 11.49 -2.20 18.64
N ASN A 236 11.21 -0.96 18.21
CA ASN A 236 9.83 -0.47 18.09
C ASN A 236 9.08 -1.18 16.96
N THR A 237 9.76 -1.49 15.85
CA THR A 237 9.20 -2.31 14.77
C THR A 237 8.91 -3.72 15.26
N LEU A 238 9.86 -4.36 15.95
CA LEU A 238 9.68 -5.71 16.48
C LEU A 238 8.57 -5.80 17.53
N SER A 239 8.42 -4.77 18.35
CA SER A 239 7.35 -4.72 19.37
C SER A 239 5.95 -4.51 18.74
N TYR A 240 5.90 -3.87 17.58
CA TYR A 240 4.65 -3.65 16.84
C TYR A 240 4.17 -4.91 16.12
N MET A 241 5.08 -5.69 15.55
CA MET A 241 4.83 -6.96 14.85
C MET A 241 4.43 -8.08 15.81
#